data_62380dd49b3a9f48fdcc41aad155e6c5
#
_entry.id   62380dd49b3a9f48fdcc41aad155e6c5
#
_cell.length_a   1.000
_cell.length_b   1.000
_cell.length_c   1.000
_cell.angle_alpha   90.00
_cell.angle_beta   90.00
_cell.angle_gamma   90.00
#
_symmetry.space_group_name_H-M   'P 1'
#
loop_
_entity.id
_entity.type
_entity.pdbx_description
1 polymer ?
#
loop_
_entity_poly.entity_id
_entity_poly.type
_entity_poly.pdbx_seq_one_letter_code
_entity_poly.pdbx_strand_id
1 'polypeptide(L)'
;MSKKGKSRTDLSALTKKYQRISAISEIEKNLLSRSRQSFLASQLYFSDLFDEKNYNLSLYQSLEESIKKDGFLTPLIVVRNEGKEGYEIINGVKRFLIGKKIGLTEMPCILAELNLARKNAYIIENIQAENDCALVKTTCFKVLLEKYQMTIEEIAAISNISLNQVKNLIRLDQLPDFIKEDVRSYHLTYAQARTLLGLPFSLQQEMKEKIKKEKISVRELEQEKRRYLGQAKKTVITLKKRKIILTFQSEKEAQKAYPTIVREFSD
;
A
#
# COMPACT_ATOMS: atom_id res chain seq x y z
N MET A 1 20.78 -41.95 -7.58
CA MET A 1 20.51 -40.89 -6.59
C MET A 1 21.15 -39.60 -7.08
N SER A 2 20.38 -38.77 -7.72
CA SER A 2 20.89 -37.48 -8.31
C SER A 2 20.72 -36.35 -7.32
N LYS A 3 21.82 -35.71 -6.90
CA LYS A 3 21.84 -34.53 -6.06
C LYS A 3 21.30 -33.35 -6.86
N LYS A 4 20.11 -32.83 -6.50
CA LYS A 4 19.59 -31.55 -7.00
C LYS A 4 20.58 -30.43 -6.66
N GLY A 5 21.17 -29.84 -7.69
CA GLY A 5 22.04 -28.68 -7.56
C GLY A 5 21.30 -27.49 -6.94
N LYS A 6 21.91 -26.86 -5.93
CA LYS A 6 21.49 -25.59 -5.38
C LYS A 6 21.45 -24.55 -6.52
N SER A 7 20.31 -23.88 -6.68
CA SER A 7 20.14 -22.75 -7.57
C SER A 7 21.30 -21.77 -7.38
N ARG A 8 22.08 -21.54 -8.43
CA ARG A 8 23.06 -20.44 -8.48
C ARG A 8 22.25 -19.16 -8.32
N THR A 9 22.44 -18.50 -7.19
CA THR A 9 21.93 -17.14 -6.99
C THR A 9 22.46 -16.30 -8.16
N ASP A 10 21.57 -15.68 -8.90
CA ASP A 10 21.93 -14.91 -10.10
C ASP A 10 22.78 -13.69 -9.67
N LEU A 11 24.09 -13.82 -9.85
CA LEU A 11 25.07 -12.79 -9.52
C LEU A 11 24.76 -11.46 -10.25
N SER A 12 24.13 -11.52 -11.43
CA SER A 12 23.74 -10.33 -12.18
C SER A 12 22.63 -9.53 -11.47
N ALA A 13 21.68 -10.23 -10.84
CA ALA A 13 20.64 -9.60 -10.03
C ALA A 13 21.18 -8.98 -8.75
N LEU A 14 22.16 -9.65 -8.11
CA LEU A 14 22.86 -9.11 -6.94
C LEU A 14 23.69 -7.88 -7.32
N THR A 15 24.46 -7.93 -8.41
CA THR A 15 25.27 -6.81 -8.89
C THR A 15 24.41 -5.60 -9.23
N LYS A 16 23.25 -5.80 -9.90
CA LYS A 16 22.28 -4.73 -10.17
C LYS A 16 21.68 -4.16 -8.89
N LYS A 17 21.42 -5.01 -7.89
CA LYS A 17 20.94 -4.57 -6.56
C LYS A 17 21.97 -3.69 -5.85
N TYR A 18 23.24 -4.10 -5.82
CA TYR A 18 24.31 -3.32 -5.20
C TYR A 18 24.61 -2.02 -5.96
N GLN A 19 24.55 -2.01 -7.29
CA GLN A 19 24.69 -0.79 -8.09
C GLN A 19 23.54 0.20 -7.84
N ARG A 20 22.30 -0.26 -7.64
CA ARG A 20 21.15 0.60 -7.29
C ARG A 20 21.29 1.20 -5.89
N ILE A 21 21.63 0.38 -4.90
CA ILE A 21 21.87 0.85 -3.52
C ILE A 21 22.99 1.92 -3.51
N SER A 22 24.02 1.72 -4.33
CA SER A 22 25.08 2.72 -4.53
C SER A 22 24.56 4.02 -5.14
N ALA A 23 23.66 3.95 -6.15
CA ALA A 23 23.15 5.15 -6.83
C ALA A 23 22.25 6.00 -5.90
N ILE A 24 21.44 5.38 -5.03
CA ILE A 24 20.61 6.10 -4.05
C ILE A 24 21.47 6.69 -2.95
N SER A 25 22.38 5.90 -2.40
CA SER A 25 23.34 6.37 -1.42
C SER A 25 24.18 7.56 -1.95
N GLU A 26 24.45 7.58 -3.25
CA GLU A 26 25.13 8.69 -3.92
C GLU A 26 24.20 9.90 -4.11
N ILE A 27 22.94 9.69 -4.48
CA ILE A 27 21.92 10.75 -4.54
C ILE A 27 21.70 11.33 -3.14
N GLU A 28 21.54 10.50 -2.11
CA GLU A 28 21.38 10.96 -0.74
C GLU A 28 22.59 11.72 -0.21
N LYS A 29 23.81 11.23 -0.46
CA LYS A 29 25.04 11.95 -0.10
C LYS A 29 25.12 13.30 -0.80
N ASN A 30 24.82 13.36 -2.09
CA ASN A 30 24.80 14.61 -2.86
C ASN A 30 23.68 15.55 -2.38
N LEU A 31 22.51 15.03 -1.97
CA LEU A 31 21.45 15.84 -1.39
C LEU A 31 21.83 16.35 0.01
N LEU A 32 22.41 15.50 0.86
CA LEU A 32 22.82 15.88 2.22
C LEU A 32 24.00 16.86 2.24
N SER A 33 24.81 16.91 1.18
CA SER A 33 25.87 17.91 1.03
C SER A 33 25.37 19.30 0.60
N ARG A 34 24.11 19.40 0.13
CA ARG A 34 23.49 20.67 -0.24
C ARG A 34 23.09 21.48 1.00
N SER A 35 23.09 22.80 0.88
CA SER A 35 22.68 23.68 1.96
C SER A 35 21.21 23.46 2.36
N ARG A 36 20.95 23.35 3.65
CA ARG A 36 19.59 23.36 4.18
C ARG A 36 18.99 24.75 4.01
N GLN A 37 17.76 24.81 3.55
CA GLN A 37 16.97 26.03 3.42
C GLN A 37 15.69 25.88 4.22
N SER A 38 15.15 26.97 4.77
CA SER A 38 13.87 26.95 5.46
C SER A 38 12.79 27.41 4.47
N PHE A 39 11.71 26.64 4.36
CA PHE A 39 10.56 26.99 3.53
C PHE A 39 9.32 27.12 4.41
N LEU A 40 8.44 28.06 4.06
CA LEU A 40 7.13 28.17 4.69
C LEU A 40 6.32 26.89 4.46
N ALA A 41 5.65 26.41 5.49
CA ALA A 41 4.79 25.22 5.41
C ALA A 41 3.67 25.39 4.35
N SER A 42 3.23 26.62 4.10
CA SER A 42 2.25 26.97 3.06
C SER A 42 2.78 26.81 1.63
N GLN A 43 4.09 26.82 1.44
CA GLN A 43 4.74 26.61 0.15
C GLN A 43 5.00 25.13 -0.14
N LEU A 44 4.79 24.25 0.85
CA LEU A 44 5.06 22.84 0.74
C LEU A 44 3.77 22.06 0.44
N TYR A 45 3.84 21.13 -0.51
CA TYR A 45 2.73 20.24 -0.83
C TYR A 45 3.22 18.82 -1.10
N PHE A 46 2.30 17.87 -0.95
CA PHE A 46 2.63 16.46 -1.23
C PHE A 46 2.77 16.18 -2.71
N SER A 47 3.67 15.25 -3.04
CA SER A 47 3.57 14.52 -4.29
C SER A 47 2.22 13.80 -4.36
N ASP A 48 1.63 13.72 -5.55
CA ASP A 48 0.42 12.95 -5.78
C ASP A 48 0.58 11.44 -5.56
N LEU A 49 1.82 10.98 -5.41
CA LEU A 49 2.16 9.62 -5.01
C LEU A 49 1.83 9.33 -3.52
N PHE A 50 1.48 10.34 -2.73
CA PHE A 50 1.12 10.20 -1.32
C PHE A 50 -0.33 10.62 -1.07
N ASP A 51 -0.99 9.94 -0.14
CA ASP A 51 -2.27 10.34 0.42
C ASP A 51 -2.12 10.47 1.94
N GLU A 52 -2.39 11.69 2.44
CA GLU A 52 -2.30 12.01 3.88
C GLU A 52 -3.12 11.05 4.75
N LYS A 53 -4.27 10.59 4.24
CA LYS A 53 -5.16 9.65 4.93
C LYS A 53 -4.49 8.33 5.29
N ASN A 54 -3.42 7.95 4.59
CA ASN A 54 -2.70 6.71 4.85
C ASN A 54 -1.69 6.81 6.00
N TYR A 55 -1.54 8.00 6.61
CA TYR A 55 -0.63 8.24 7.73
C TYR A 55 -1.41 8.46 9.03
N ASN A 56 -1.41 7.47 9.92
CA ASN A 56 -2.00 7.61 11.24
C ASN A 56 -0.99 8.26 12.19
N LEU A 57 -1.13 9.57 12.40
CA LEU A 57 -0.18 10.36 13.19
C LEU A 57 -0.12 9.97 14.67
N SER A 58 -1.15 9.31 15.21
CA SER A 58 -1.12 8.84 16.61
C SER A 58 -0.05 7.78 16.87
N LEU A 59 0.43 7.12 15.81
CA LEU A 59 1.46 6.09 15.89
C LEU A 59 2.90 6.67 15.91
N TYR A 60 3.06 7.97 15.71
CA TYR A 60 4.37 8.64 15.60
C TYR A 60 4.65 9.59 16.76
N GLN A 61 4.18 9.26 17.96
CA GLN A 61 4.36 10.11 19.16
C GLN A 61 5.84 10.36 19.48
N SER A 62 6.68 9.34 19.39
CA SER A 62 8.13 9.49 19.63
C SER A 62 8.79 10.43 18.61
N LEU A 63 8.35 10.41 17.35
CA LEU A 63 8.83 11.34 16.33
C LEU A 63 8.32 12.77 16.60
N GLU A 64 7.08 12.90 17.07
CA GLU A 64 6.51 14.20 17.46
C GLU A 64 7.29 14.82 18.63
N GLU A 65 7.59 14.02 19.66
CA GLU A 65 8.39 14.45 20.80
C GLU A 65 9.81 14.86 20.41
N SER A 66 10.45 14.07 19.53
CA SER A 66 11.77 14.41 19.00
C SER A 66 11.74 15.74 18.20
N ILE A 67 10.75 15.94 17.35
CA ILE A 67 10.63 17.20 16.59
C ILE A 67 10.35 18.40 17.50
N LYS A 68 9.57 18.22 18.55
CA LYS A 68 9.31 19.29 19.55
C LYS A 68 10.57 19.67 20.31
N LYS A 69 11.39 18.68 20.67
CA LYS A 69 12.59 18.86 21.47
C LYS A 69 13.79 19.36 20.65
N ASP A 70 14.06 18.69 19.55
CA ASP A 70 15.33 18.83 18.81
C ASP A 70 15.15 19.47 17.43
N GLY A 71 13.90 19.74 17.02
CA GLY A 71 13.56 20.15 15.66
C GLY A 71 13.72 19.02 14.65
N PHE A 72 13.82 19.38 13.38
CA PHE A 72 14.05 18.42 12.30
C PHE A 72 15.54 18.04 12.24
N LEU A 73 15.92 16.92 12.81
CA LEU A 73 17.28 16.37 12.69
C LEU A 73 17.64 16.08 11.23
N THR A 74 16.69 15.54 10.48
CA THR A 74 16.79 15.30 9.05
C THR A 74 15.81 16.22 8.30
N PRO A 75 16.28 17.04 7.34
CA PRO A 75 15.41 17.93 6.60
C PRO A 75 14.45 17.16 5.69
N LEU A 76 13.39 17.83 5.23
CA LEU A 76 12.56 17.33 4.14
C LEU A 76 13.33 17.38 2.83
N ILE A 77 13.01 16.51 1.89
CA ILE A 77 13.55 16.61 0.53
C ILE A 77 12.40 17.03 -0.38
N VAL A 78 12.62 18.13 -1.09
CA VAL A 78 11.61 18.75 -1.95
C VAL A 78 12.15 18.98 -3.35
N VAL A 79 11.25 19.03 -4.32
CA VAL A 79 11.55 19.42 -5.71
C VAL A 79 10.66 20.57 -6.13
N ARG A 80 11.12 21.35 -7.10
CA ARG A 80 10.29 22.37 -7.77
C ARG A 80 9.68 21.74 -9.01
N ASN A 81 8.37 21.86 -9.18
CA ASN A 81 7.70 21.46 -10.41
C ASN A 81 7.42 22.66 -11.29
N GLU A 82 7.67 22.50 -12.57
CA GLU A 82 7.29 23.50 -13.57
C GLU A 82 5.76 23.63 -13.61
N GLY A 83 5.26 24.85 -13.58
CA GLY A 83 3.82 25.16 -13.67
C GLY A 83 3.02 25.03 -12.36
N LYS A 84 3.68 24.74 -11.23
CA LYS A 84 3.03 24.74 -9.92
C LYS A 84 3.85 25.56 -8.91
N GLU A 85 3.18 26.49 -8.23
CA GLU A 85 3.83 27.26 -7.17
C GLU A 85 4.18 26.39 -5.96
N GLY A 86 5.31 26.73 -5.32
CA GLY A 86 5.80 26.00 -4.14
C GLY A 86 6.69 24.80 -4.47
N TYR A 87 6.79 23.91 -3.50
CA TYR A 87 7.72 22.79 -3.52
C TYR A 87 7.04 21.47 -3.18
N GLU A 88 7.26 20.47 -4.00
CA GLU A 88 6.72 19.13 -3.83
C GLU A 88 7.60 18.33 -2.88
N ILE A 89 7.00 17.79 -1.82
CA ILE A 89 7.68 16.92 -0.86
C ILE A 89 7.81 15.54 -1.46
N ILE A 90 9.05 15.04 -1.57
CA ILE A 90 9.37 13.71 -2.09
C ILE A 90 9.94 12.77 -1.02
N ASN A 91 10.39 13.33 0.13
CA ASN A 91 10.78 12.56 1.31
C ASN A 91 10.50 13.36 2.59
N GLY A 92 10.11 12.65 3.64
CA GLY A 92 9.82 13.21 4.96
C GLY A 92 8.35 13.54 5.19
N VAL A 93 7.42 12.88 4.49
CA VAL A 93 5.96 13.10 4.63
C VAL A 93 5.51 13.07 6.09
N LYS A 94 5.94 12.07 6.88
CA LYS A 94 5.61 11.96 8.31
C LYS A 94 6.09 13.18 9.11
N ARG A 95 7.32 13.63 8.85
CA ARG A 95 7.90 14.82 9.50
C ARG A 95 7.11 16.09 9.15
N PHE A 96 6.75 16.23 7.89
CA PHE A 96 5.93 17.36 7.45
C PHE A 96 4.55 17.37 8.12
N LEU A 97 3.85 16.22 8.16
CA LEU A 97 2.54 16.10 8.80
C LEU A 97 2.61 16.41 10.29
N ILE A 98 3.64 15.92 10.96
CA ILE A 98 3.86 16.21 12.39
C ILE A 98 4.19 17.68 12.57
N GLY A 99 5.06 18.27 11.75
CA GLY A 99 5.38 19.69 11.79
C GLY A 99 4.14 20.58 11.66
N LYS A 100 3.25 20.24 10.71
CA LYS A 100 1.93 20.91 10.58
C LYS A 100 1.07 20.75 11.84
N LYS A 101 0.99 19.54 12.37
CA LYS A 101 0.20 19.22 13.58
C LYS A 101 0.63 20.05 14.79
N ILE A 102 1.93 20.26 14.96
CA ILE A 102 2.48 21.03 16.08
C ILE A 102 2.61 22.53 15.78
N GLY A 103 2.11 22.99 14.61
CA GLY A 103 2.01 24.41 14.28
C GLY A 103 3.30 25.06 13.77
N LEU A 104 4.26 24.28 13.21
CA LEU A 104 5.46 24.86 12.63
C LEU A 104 5.10 25.61 11.35
N THR A 105 5.50 26.87 11.27
CA THR A 105 5.30 27.74 10.10
C THR A 105 6.39 27.58 9.04
N GLU A 106 7.58 27.16 9.45
CA GLU A 106 8.74 26.92 8.61
C GLU A 106 9.33 25.53 8.85
N MET A 107 9.85 24.91 7.80
CA MET A 107 10.44 23.59 7.87
C MET A 107 11.76 23.53 7.09
N PRO A 108 12.80 22.90 7.67
CA PRO A 108 14.08 22.75 6.98
C PRO A 108 13.94 21.74 5.83
N CYS A 109 14.36 22.15 4.65
CA CYS A 109 14.31 21.37 3.43
C CYS A 109 15.63 21.36 2.70
N ILE A 110 15.82 20.35 1.86
CA ILE A 110 16.84 20.30 0.82
C ILE A 110 16.14 20.32 -0.53
N LEU A 111 16.46 21.31 -1.36
CA LEU A 111 15.95 21.39 -2.72
C LEU A 111 16.75 20.44 -3.63
N ALA A 112 16.06 19.42 -4.15
CA ALA A 112 16.61 18.45 -5.09
C ALA A 112 16.26 18.83 -6.53
N GLU A 113 17.21 18.63 -7.43
CA GLU A 113 17.01 18.76 -8.87
C GLU A 113 16.98 17.37 -9.48
N LEU A 114 15.76 16.87 -9.70
CA LEU A 114 15.49 15.52 -10.21
C LEU A 114 14.54 15.61 -11.40
N ASN A 115 14.84 14.88 -12.46
CA ASN A 115 13.85 14.66 -13.51
C ASN A 115 12.75 13.72 -13.00
N LEU A 116 11.63 13.64 -13.72
CA LEU A 116 10.45 12.87 -13.32
C LEU A 116 10.77 11.40 -13.01
N ALA A 117 11.55 10.75 -13.85
CA ALA A 117 11.90 9.33 -13.67
C ALA A 117 12.71 9.10 -12.39
N ARG A 118 13.73 9.94 -12.12
CA ARG A 118 14.54 9.88 -10.90
C ARG A 118 13.72 10.22 -9.65
N LYS A 119 12.84 11.23 -9.75
CA LYS A 119 11.92 11.59 -8.67
C LYS A 119 11.03 10.39 -8.28
N ASN A 120 10.36 9.78 -9.26
CA ASN A 120 9.49 8.63 -9.00
C ASN A 120 10.26 7.43 -8.43
N ALA A 121 11.42 7.13 -8.99
CA ALA A 121 12.28 6.06 -8.47
C ALA A 121 12.69 6.34 -7.02
N TYR A 122 13.11 7.56 -6.70
CA TYR A 122 13.49 7.97 -5.35
C TYR A 122 12.34 7.82 -4.35
N ILE A 123 11.12 8.25 -4.72
CA ILE A 123 9.92 8.10 -3.87
C ILE A 123 9.61 6.62 -3.63
N ILE A 124 9.62 5.78 -4.68
CA ILE A 124 9.32 4.35 -4.57
C ILE A 124 10.29 3.67 -3.61
N GLU A 125 11.57 3.97 -3.71
CA GLU A 125 12.60 3.37 -2.87
C GLU A 125 12.47 3.81 -1.41
N ASN A 126 12.18 5.09 -1.15
CA ASN A 126 11.93 5.57 0.22
C ASN A 126 10.70 4.91 0.85
N ILE A 127 9.59 4.79 0.11
CA ILE A 127 8.38 4.08 0.58
C ILE A 127 8.69 2.60 0.87
N GLN A 128 9.65 1.99 0.17
CA GLN A 128 10.06 0.60 0.44
C GLN A 128 11.02 0.49 1.64
N ALA A 129 11.93 1.44 1.79
CA ALA A 129 12.89 1.49 2.89
C ALA A 129 12.20 1.80 4.23
N GLU A 130 11.23 2.73 4.21
CA GLU A 130 10.39 3.01 5.35
C GLU A 130 9.36 1.89 5.52
N ASN A 131 9.19 1.39 6.75
CA ASN A 131 8.20 0.35 7.04
C ASN A 131 6.79 0.96 7.12
N ASP A 132 6.39 1.61 6.02
CA ASP A 132 5.11 2.29 5.91
C ASP A 132 3.93 1.33 5.79
N CYS A 133 2.74 1.85 6.15
CA CYS A 133 1.48 1.16 5.93
C CYS A 133 1.35 0.68 4.48
N ALA A 134 0.86 -0.54 4.28
CA ALA A 134 0.70 -1.11 2.93
C ALA A 134 -0.16 -0.23 2.00
N LEU A 135 -1.07 0.58 2.55
CA LEU A 135 -1.91 1.51 1.77
C LEU A 135 -1.13 2.69 1.20
N VAL A 136 -0.02 3.11 1.82
CA VAL A 136 0.90 4.10 1.23
C VAL A 136 1.47 3.56 -0.08
N LYS A 137 1.94 2.29 -0.06
CA LYS A 137 2.44 1.60 -1.26
C LYS A 137 1.33 1.40 -2.29
N THR A 138 0.12 1.07 -1.85
CA THR A 138 -1.07 0.90 -2.71
C THR A 138 -1.38 2.19 -3.48
N THR A 139 -1.47 3.32 -2.80
CA THR A 139 -1.73 4.63 -3.42
C THR A 139 -0.63 5.00 -4.41
N CYS A 140 0.64 4.90 -3.99
CA CYS A 140 1.77 5.20 -4.84
C CYS A 140 1.75 4.37 -6.14
N PHE A 141 1.63 3.05 -6.04
CA PHE A 141 1.65 2.17 -7.21
C PHE A 141 0.46 2.36 -8.13
N LYS A 142 -0.72 2.67 -7.56
CA LYS A 142 -1.91 2.98 -8.34
C LYS A 142 -1.71 4.25 -9.16
N VAL A 143 -1.23 5.32 -8.56
CA VAL A 143 -0.95 6.58 -9.26
C VAL A 143 0.12 6.41 -10.33
N LEU A 144 1.17 5.62 -10.06
CA LEU A 144 2.21 5.32 -11.06
C LEU A 144 1.64 4.60 -12.28
N LEU A 145 0.71 3.66 -12.09
CA LEU A 145 0.02 2.98 -13.20
C LEU A 145 -0.92 3.92 -13.96
N GLU A 146 -1.81 4.60 -13.23
CA GLU A 146 -2.92 5.34 -13.84
C GLU A 146 -2.48 6.69 -14.44
N LYS A 147 -1.65 7.44 -13.73
CA LYS A 147 -1.24 8.78 -14.13
C LYS A 147 0.08 8.81 -14.88
N TYR A 148 1.05 8.04 -14.41
CA TYR A 148 2.39 8.01 -15.00
C TYR A 148 2.57 6.91 -16.03
N GLN A 149 1.53 6.09 -16.30
CA GLN A 149 1.49 5.03 -17.30
C GLN A 149 2.65 4.02 -17.18
N MET A 150 3.15 3.85 -15.95
CA MET A 150 4.17 2.83 -15.68
C MET A 150 3.54 1.44 -15.70
N THR A 151 4.28 0.46 -16.18
CA THR A 151 3.87 -0.94 -16.14
C THR A 151 4.11 -1.56 -14.76
N ILE A 152 3.41 -2.67 -14.47
CA ILE A 152 3.62 -3.43 -13.23
C ILE A 152 5.06 -3.96 -13.16
N GLU A 153 5.64 -4.32 -14.31
CA GLU A 153 7.00 -4.79 -14.48
C GLU A 153 8.02 -3.71 -14.08
N GLU A 154 7.82 -2.48 -14.54
CA GLU A 154 8.67 -1.34 -14.19
C GLU A 154 8.59 -1.00 -12.70
N ILE A 155 7.36 -0.96 -12.13
CA ILE A 155 7.17 -0.74 -10.70
C ILE A 155 7.84 -1.83 -9.88
N ALA A 156 7.67 -3.10 -10.26
CA ALA A 156 8.30 -4.24 -9.60
C ALA A 156 9.83 -4.16 -9.65
N ALA A 157 10.37 -3.77 -10.81
CA ALA A 157 11.80 -3.61 -11.01
C ALA A 157 12.40 -2.49 -10.14
N ILE A 158 11.73 -1.32 -10.06
CA ILE A 158 12.20 -0.19 -9.25
C ILE A 158 12.05 -0.50 -7.76
N SER A 159 10.88 -1.01 -7.36
CA SER A 159 10.59 -1.31 -5.94
C SER A 159 11.29 -2.57 -5.41
N ASN A 160 11.95 -3.34 -6.28
CA ASN A 160 12.64 -4.60 -5.94
C ASN A 160 11.74 -5.63 -5.23
N ILE A 161 10.48 -5.70 -5.65
CA ILE A 161 9.53 -6.71 -5.19
C ILE A 161 8.99 -7.52 -6.38
N SER A 162 8.37 -8.67 -6.10
CA SER A 162 7.82 -9.50 -7.17
C SER A 162 6.59 -8.86 -7.83
N LEU A 163 6.35 -9.18 -9.11
CA LEU A 163 5.14 -8.78 -9.84
C LEU A 163 3.85 -9.11 -9.06
N ASN A 164 3.82 -10.28 -8.43
CA ASN A 164 2.67 -10.70 -7.64
C ASN A 164 2.47 -9.83 -6.39
N GLN A 165 3.55 -9.36 -5.76
CA GLN A 165 3.46 -8.44 -4.63
C GLN A 165 2.92 -7.08 -5.08
N VAL A 166 3.37 -6.54 -6.22
CA VAL A 166 2.84 -5.28 -6.79
C VAL A 166 1.33 -5.43 -7.05
N LYS A 167 0.92 -6.49 -7.77
CA LYS A 167 -0.50 -6.78 -8.04
C LYS A 167 -1.34 -6.88 -6.77
N ASN A 168 -0.83 -7.56 -5.75
CA ASN A 168 -1.54 -7.72 -4.47
C ASN A 168 -1.64 -6.41 -3.69
N LEU A 169 -0.61 -5.56 -3.71
CA LEU A 169 -0.65 -4.23 -3.09
C LEU A 169 -1.70 -3.35 -3.75
N ILE A 170 -1.70 -3.27 -5.08
CA ILE A 170 -2.68 -2.46 -5.82
C ILE A 170 -4.11 -2.93 -5.54
N ARG A 171 -4.34 -4.23 -5.44
CA ARG A 171 -5.67 -4.79 -5.12
C ARG A 171 -6.19 -4.41 -3.74
N LEU A 172 -5.35 -3.99 -2.80
CA LEU A 172 -5.83 -3.49 -1.50
C LEU A 172 -6.75 -2.27 -1.63
N ASP A 173 -6.64 -1.53 -2.72
CA ASP A 173 -7.55 -0.41 -3.00
C ASP A 173 -9.02 -0.85 -3.13
N GLN A 174 -9.28 -2.10 -3.50
CA GLN A 174 -10.61 -2.69 -3.59
C GLN A 174 -11.24 -3.03 -2.23
N LEU A 175 -10.49 -2.94 -1.14
CA LEU A 175 -11.02 -3.20 0.20
C LEU A 175 -11.94 -2.06 0.63
N PRO A 176 -13.03 -2.38 1.37
CA PRO A 176 -13.88 -1.37 1.99
C PRO A 176 -13.12 -0.49 2.98
N ASP A 177 -13.59 0.74 3.18
CA ASP A 177 -12.90 1.71 4.03
C ASP A 177 -12.75 1.25 5.48
N PHE A 178 -13.72 0.49 6.02
CA PHE A 178 -13.62 -0.04 7.38
C PHE A 178 -12.49 -1.06 7.57
N ILE A 179 -12.04 -1.75 6.50
CA ILE A 179 -10.86 -2.61 6.53
C ILE A 179 -9.59 -1.77 6.31
N LYS A 180 -9.63 -0.81 5.37
CA LYS A 180 -8.51 0.11 5.12
C LYS A 180 -8.14 0.86 6.39
N GLU A 181 -9.12 1.28 7.20
CA GLU A 181 -8.88 1.96 8.47
C GLU A 181 -8.12 1.06 9.47
N ASP A 182 -8.51 -0.21 9.58
CA ASP A 182 -7.79 -1.15 10.42
C ASP A 182 -6.36 -1.44 9.91
N VAL A 183 -6.13 -1.36 8.61
CA VAL A 183 -4.76 -1.45 8.04
C VAL A 183 -3.96 -0.18 8.39
N ARG A 184 -4.56 1.03 8.29
CA ARG A 184 -3.92 2.30 8.67
C ARG A 184 -3.54 2.35 10.15
N SER A 185 -4.39 1.76 10.98
CA SER A 185 -4.19 1.69 12.44
C SER A 185 -3.32 0.51 12.88
N TYR A 186 -2.80 -0.27 11.95
CA TYR A 186 -2.04 -1.51 12.20
C TYR A 186 -2.79 -2.57 13.03
N HIS A 187 -4.13 -2.47 13.12
CA HIS A 187 -4.97 -3.53 13.68
C HIS A 187 -5.06 -4.74 12.76
N LEU A 188 -4.91 -4.54 11.46
CA LEU A 188 -4.78 -5.58 10.46
C LEU A 188 -3.42 -5.50 9.77
N THR A 189 -2.75 -6.63 9.68
CA THR A 189 -1.53 -6.74 8.87
C THR A 189 -1.86 -6.76 7.37
N TYR A 190 -0.88 -6.42 6.53
CA TYR A 190 -0.99 -6.57 5.08
C TYR A 190 -1.44 -7.96 4.65
N ALA A 191 -0.91 -9.01 5.28
CA ALA A 191 -1.22 -10.40 4.93
C ALA A 191 -2.69 -10.75 5.26
N GLN A 192 -3.19 -10.29 6.42
CA GLN A 192 -4.60 -10.45 6.80
C GLN A 192 -5.52 -9.68 5.84
N ALA A 193 -5.23 -8.41 5.58
CA ALA A 193 -6.01 -7.58 4.65
C ALA A 193 -6.06 -8.20 3.24
N ARG A 194 -4.93 -8.69 2.72
CA ARG A 194 -4.87 -9.40 1.45
C ARG A 194 -5.77 -10.64 1.41
N THR A 195 -5.84 -11.37 2.51
CA THR A 195 -6.68 -12.58 2.60
C THR A 195 -8.16 -12.24 2.51
N LEU A 196 -8.58 -11.06 3.00
CA LEU A 196 -9.97 -10.59 2.92
C LEU A 196 -10.40 -10.18 1.50
N LEU A 197 -9.45 -9.92 0.59
CA LEU A 197 -9.78 -9.60 -0.80
C LEU A 197 -10.61 -10.70 -1.47
N GLY A 198 -11.65 -10.28 -2.19
CA GLY A 198 -12.53 -11.17 -2.96
C GLY A 198 -13.54 -11.96 -2.10
N LEU A 199 -13.65 -11.66 -0.81
CA LEU A 199 -14.75 -12.14 0.03
C LEU A 199 -15.92 -11.16 -0.05
N PRO A 200 -17.19 -11.64 0.10
CA PRO A 200 -18.36 -10.78 0.25
C PRO A 200 -18.23 -9.86 1.47
N PHE A 201 -18.86 -8.70 1.40
CA PHE A 201 -18.80 -7.67 2.44
C PHE A 201 -19.16 -8.20 3.85
N SER A 202 -20.25 -8.98 3.97
CA SER A 202 -20.66 -9.57 5.25
C SER A 202 -19.61 -10.48 5.85
N LEU A 203 -18.93 -11.28 5.00
CA LEU A 203 -17.87 -12.18 5.46
C LEU A 203 -16.58 -11.43 5.78
N GLN A 204 -16.31 -10.34 5.08
CA GLN A 204 -15.19 -9.46 5.43
C GLN A 204 -15.37 -8.85 6.82
N GLN A 205 -16.59 -8.43 7.17
CA GLN A 205 -16.90 -7.93 8.51
C GLN A 205 -16.74 -9.03 9.58
N GLU A 206 -17.29 -10.22 9.35
CA GLU A 206 -17.16 -11.34 10.27
C GLU A 206 -15.69 -11.72 10.51
N MET A 207 -14.92 -11.88 9.44
CA MET A 207 -13.51 -12.25 9.53
C MET A 207 -12.67 -11.17 10.23
N LYS A 208 -12.96 -9.91 9.97
CA LYS A 208 -12.33 -8.78 10.66
C LYS A 208 -12.58 -8.86 12.18
N GLU A 209 -13.80 -9.10 12.61
CA GLU A 209 -14.13 -9.24 14.03
C GLU A 209 -13.43 -10.44 14.67
N LYS A 210 -13.35 -11.58 13.97
CA LYS A 210 -12.60 -12.75 14.42
C LYS A 210 -11.11 -12.43 14.59
N ILE A 211 -10.50 -11.71 13.63
CA ILE A 211 -9.09 -11.29 13.76
C ILE A 211 -8.89 -10.45 15.01
N LYS A 212 -9.79 -9.51 15.29
CA LYS A 212 -9.67 -8.62 16.45
C LYS A 212 -9.87 -9.34 17.79
N LYS A 213 -10.90 -10.21 17.88
CA LYS A 213 -11.28 -10.88 19.13
C LYS A 213 -10.43 -12.11 19.42
N GLU A 214 -10.22 -12.95 18.40
CA GLU A 214 -9.62 -14.27 18.56
C GLU A 214 -8.15 -14.29 18.14
N LYS A 215 -7.64 -13.17 17.58
CA LYS A 215 -6.27 -13.03 17.07
C LYS A 215 -5.88 -14.16 16.10
N ILE A 216 -6.84 -14.61 15.28
CA ILE A 216 -6.63 -15.70 14.33
C ILE A 216 -5.44 -15.40 13.39
N SER A 217 -4.67 -16.43 13.11
CA SER A 217 -3.53 -16.33 12.22
C SER A 217 -3.94 -16.19 10.75
N VAL A 218 -3.03 -15.69 9.92
CA VAL A 218 -3.24 -15.62 8.45
C VAL A 218 -3.57 -17.00 7.88
N ARG A 219 -2.94 -18.07 8.40
CA ARG A 219 -3.16 -19.44 7.96
C ARG A 219 -4.59 -19.92 8.23
N GLU A 220 -5.11 -19.64 9.42
CA GLU A 220 -6.50 -19.95 9.80
C GLU A 220 -7.48 -19.15 8.96
N LEU A 221 -7.23 -17.86 8.76
CA LEU A 221 -8.02 -16.99 7.91
C LEU A 221 -8.07 -17.51 6.46
N GLU A 222 -6.95 -17.96 5.91
CA GLU A 222 -6.89 -18.59 4.58
C GLU A 222 -7.66 -19.92 4.52
N GLN A 223 -7.65 -20.71 5.59
CA GLN A 223 -8.43 -21.94 5.67
C GLN A 223 -9.95 -21.65 5.68
N GLU A 224 -10.39 -20.67 6.46
CA GLU A 224 -11.79 -20.26 6.48
C GLU A 224 -12.23 -19.72 5.10
N LYS A 225 -11.41 -18.90 4.48
CA LYS A 225 -11.64 -18.45 3.10
C LYS A 225 -11.79 -19.60 2.12
N ARG A 226 -10.90 -20.60 2.18
CA ARG A 226 -10.98 -21.79 1.31
C ARG A 226 -12.25 -22.60 1.56
N ARG A 227 -12.67 -22.77 2.82
CA ARG A 227 -13.93 -23.43 3.17
C ARG A 227 -15.12 -22.71 2.54
N TYR A 228 -15.17 -21.38 2.68
CA TYR A 228 -16.22 -20.56 2.08
C TYR A 228 -16.23 -20.68 0.55
N LEU A 229 -15.11 -20.48 -0.11
CA LEU A 229 -14.98 -20.57 -1.57
C LEU A 229 -15.26 -21.99 -2.07
N GLY A 230 -14.91 -23.02 -1.30
CA GLY A 230 -15.24 -24.41 -1.59
C GLY A 230 -16.75 -24.68 -1.51
N GLN A 231 -17.45 -24.06 -0.57
CA GLN A 231 -18.90 -24.11 -0.49
C GLN A 231 -19.58 -23.31 -1.61
N ALA A 232 -19.08 -22.11 -1.92
CA ALA A 232 -19.61 -21.28 -3.00
C ALA A 232 -19.44 -21.92 -4.40
N LYS A 233 -18.35 -22.66 -4.63
CA LYS A 233 -18.15 -23.43 -5.89
C LYS A 233 -19.15 -24.58 -6.08
N LYS A 234 -19.87 -24.95 -5.04
CA LYS A 234 -20.84 -26.04 -5.07
C LYS A 234 -22.23 -25.58 -5.54
N THR A 235 -22.49 -24.27 -5.58
CA THR A 235 -23.70 -23.73 -6.19
C THR A 235 -23.40 -23.45 -7.68
N VAL A 236 -24.01 -24.21 -8.56
CA VAL A 236 -23.84 -24.06 -10.01
C VAL A 236 -24.93 -23.17 -10.57
N ILE A 237 -24.57 -22.07 -11.18
CA ILE A 237 -25.48 -21.18 -11.91
C ILE A 237 -25.40 -21.55 -13.38
N THR A 238 -26.47 -22.08 -13.93
CA THR A 238 -26.55 -22.44 -15.35
C THR A 238 -27.59 -21.58 -16.06
N LEU A 239 -27.17 -20.91 -17.13
CA LEU A 239 -28.09 -20.15 -17.99
C LEU A 239 -28.55 -21.08 -19.15
N LYS A 240 -29.82 -21.45 -19.17
CA LYS A 240 -30.42 -22.20 -20.28
C LYS A 240 -31.62 -21.44 -20.82
N LYS A 241 -31.59 -21.06 -22.13
CA LYS A 241 -32.74 -20.51 -22.88
C LYS A 241 -33.62 -19.52 -22.05
N ARG A 242 -33.11 -18.40 -21.62
CA ARG A 242 -33.87 -17.40 -20.83
C ARG A 242 -34.28 -17.85 -19.41
N LYS A 243 -33.73 -18.93 -18.89
CA LYS A 243 -33.94 -19.37 -17.50
C LYS A 243 -32.62 -19.43 -16.77
N ILE A 244 -32.59 -18.88 -15.56
CA ILE A 244 -31.48 -19.03 -14.63
C ILE A 244 -31.82 -20.24 -13.74
N ILE A 245 -30.97 -21.28 -13.80
CA ILE A 245 -31.12 -22.47 -12.96
C ILE A 245 -30.04 -22.40 -11.90
N LEU A 246 -30.46 -22.30 -10.63
CA LEU A 246 -29.61 -22.36 -9.46
C LEU A 246 -29.65 -23.77 -8.91
N THR A 247 -28.50 -24.45 -8.90
CA THR A 247 -28.41 -25.80 -8.32
C THR A 247 -27.68 -25.72 -6.99
N PHE A 248 -28.35 -26.09 -5.92
CA PHE A 248 -27.82 -26.16 -4.56
C PHE A 248 -27.45 -27.60 -4.20
N GLN A 249 -26.52 -27.78 -3.27
CA GLN A 249 -26.10 -29.12 -2.84
C GLN A 249 -27.04 -29.76 -1.84
N SER A 250 -27.83 -28.95 -1.12
CA SER A 250 -28.82 -29.44 -0.19
C SER A 250 -30.07 -28.58 -0.18
N GLU A 251 -31.19 -29.20 0.16
CA GLU A 251 -32.46 -28.51 0.32
C GLU A 251 -32.43 -27.39 1.39
N LYS A 252 -31.62 -27.59 2.45
CA LYS A 252 -31.37 -26.56 3.48
C LYS A 252 -30.67 -25.32 2.93
N GLU A 253 -29.71 -25.49 2.02
CA GLU A 253 -29.05 -24.36 1.35
C GLU A 253 -30.00 -23.63 0.42
N ALA A 254 -30.79 -24.35 -0.35
CA ALA A 254 -31.80 -23.78 -1.23
C ALA A 254 -32.85 -22.97 -0.44
N GLN A 255 -33.37 -23.52 0.65
CA GLN A 255 -34.32 -22.84 1.52
C GLN A 255 -33.75 -21.58 2.18
N LYS A 256 -32.48 -21.59 2.57
CA LYS A 256 -31.80 -20.44 3.17
C LYS A 256 -31.52 -19.33 2.15
N ALA A 257 -31.24 -19.68 0.90
CA ALA A 257 -30.96 -18.74 -0.18
C ALA A 257 -32.24 -18.19 -0.85
N TYR A 258 -33.33 -18.94 -0.81
CA TYR A 258 -34.58 -18.60 -1.48
C TYR A 258 -35.15 -17.21 -1.15
N PRO A 259 -35.23 -16.77 0.12
CA PRO A 259 -35.73 -15.43 0.44
C PRO A 259 -34.89 -14.30 -0.14
N THR A 260 -33.57 -14.47 -0.18
CA THR A 260 -32.64 -13.49 -0.72
C THR A 260 -32.76 -13.40 -2.25
N ILE A 261 -32.89 -14.56 -2.91
CA ILE A 261 -33.03 -14.65 -4.36
C ILE A 261 -34.38 -14.02 -4.80
N VAL A 262 -35.48 -14.37 -4.11
CA VAL A 262 -36.79 -13.80 -4.42
C VAL A 262 -36.79 -12.29 -4.25
N ARG A 263 -36.14 -11.77 -3.21
CA ARG A 263 -36.07 -10.33 -2.94
C ARG A 263 -35.29 -9.56 -4.02
N GLU A 264 -34.26 -10.16 -4.59
CA GLU A 264 -33.40 -9.53 -5.61
C GLU A 264 -34.03 -9.57 -7.03
N PHE A 265 -35.00 -10.44 -7.28
CA PHE A 265 -35.61 -10.65 -8.60
C PHE A 265 -37.13 -10.38 -8.62
N SER A 266 -37.70 -9.75 -7.58
CA SER A 266 -39.14 -9.44 -7.48
C SER A 266 -39.50 -7.98 -7.75
N ASP A 267 -38.53 -7.17 -8.21
CA ASP A 267 -38.74 -5.77 -8.65
C ASP A 267 -38.86 -5.68 -10.18
#